data_3a2b04ff1f1f4344515b01c5ae97a4f7
#
_entry.id   3a2b04ff1f1f4344515b01c5ae97a4f7
#
_cell.length_a   1.000
_cell.length_b   1.000
_cell.length_c   1.000
_cell.angle_alpha   90.00
_cell.angle_beta   90.00
_cell.angle_gamma   90.00
#
_symmetry.space_group_name_H-M   'P 1'
#
loop_
_entity.id
_entity.type
_entity.pdbx_description
1 polymer ?
#
loop_
_entity_poly.entity_id
_entity_poly.type
_entity_poly.pdbx_seq_one_letter_code
_entity_poly.pdbx_strand_id
1 'polypeptide(L)'
;MKDVLVIGESCRDIFIYCDANRLCPDVPVPVLNIVNQTENGGMAKNVHRNILTRIESCDILTNTDWINVTKTRYVHNASNHMFFRVDTSHNIPRINIDEIDYNY
;
A
#
# COMPACT_ATOMS: atom_id res chain seq x y z
N MET A 1 -22.13 14.91 -12.97
CA MET A 1 -20.71 15.21 -13.30
C MET A 1 -19.83 14.95 -12.10
N LYS A 2 -18.71 14.30 -12.30
CA LYS A 2 -17.70 14.09 -11.27
C LYS A 2 -16.62 15.17 -11.38
N ASP A 3 -16.07 15.60 -10.27
CA ASP A 3 -15.07 16.68 -10.28
C ASP A 3 -13.69 16.16 -10.67
N VAL A 4 -13.33 14.96 -10.20
CA VAL A 4 -11.98 14.39 -10.40
C VAL A 4 -12.07 12.88 -10.65
N LEU A 5 -11.24 12.40 -11.54
CA LEU A 5 -10.98 10.98 -11.72
C LEU A 5 -9.50 10.70 -11.47
N VAL A 6 -9.21 9.80 -10.56
CA VAL A 6 -7.85 9.28 -10.32
C VAL A 6 -7.68 7.99 -11.11
N ILE A 7 -6.62 7.91 -11.90
CA ILE A 7 -6.28 6.71 -12.67
C ILE A 7 -4.89 6.26 -12.27
N GLY A 8 -4.75 5.01 -11.85
CA GLY A 8 -3.45 4.46 -11.50
C GLY A 8 -3.55 3.12 -10.79
N GLU A 9 -2.40 2.52 -10.56
CA GLU A 9 -2.30 1.26 -9.84
C GLU A 9 -2.48 1.45 -8.34
N SER A 10 -3.05 0.44 -7.71
CA SER A 10 -3.22 0.35 -6.27
C SER A 10 -2.70 -0.98 -5.76
N CYS A 11 -2.49 -1.05 -4.44
CA CYS A 11 -2.03 -2.27 -3.79
C CYS A 11 -2.42 -2.25 -2.31
N ARG A 12 -2.14 -3.34 -1.60
CA ARG A 12 -2.14 -3.33 -0.14
C ARG A 12 -0.73 -2.97 0.32
N ASP A 13 -0.57 -1.77 0.82
CA ASP A 13 0.70 -1.27 1.36
C ASP A 13 0.67 -1.46 2.88
N ILE A 14 1.37 -2.48 3.36
CA ILE A 14 1.30 -2.96 4.74
C ILE A 14 2.57 -2.57 5.46
N PHE A 15 2.41 -1.93 6.61
CA PHE A 15 3.51 -1.57 7.51
C PHE A 15 3.41 -2.42 8.77
N ILE A 16 4.43 -3.24 9.02
CA ILE A 16 4.53 -4.06 10.21
C ILE A 16 5.62 -3.49 11.11
N TYR A 17 5.21 -2.97 12.26
CA TYR A 17 6.11 -2.34 13.22
C TYR A 17 6.59 -3.38 14.21
N CYS A 18 7.91 -3.49 14.35
CA CYS A 18 8.56 -4.54 15.14
C CYS A 18 9.52 -3.97 16.15
N ASP A 19 9.66 -4.68 17.27
CA ASP A 19 10.82 -4.56 18.13
C ASP A 19 11.87 -5.58 17.68
N ALA A 20 13.16 -5.20 17.79
CA ALA A 20 14.28 -6.03 17.38
C ALA A 20 15.35 -6.00 18.49
N ASN A 21 15.00 -6.54 19.65
CA ASN A 21 15.81 -6.41 20.87
C ASN A 21 16.86 -7.51 21.04
N ARG A 22 16.84 -8.54 20.20
CA ARG A 22 17.77 -9.65 20.31
C ARG A 22 18.11 -10.24 18.96
N LEU A 23 19.22 -10.96 18.91
CA LEU A 23 19.63 -11.74 17.75
C LEU A 23 19.11 -13.16 17.85
N CYS A 24 18.91 -13.77 16.68
CA CYS A 24 18.60 -15.18 16.59
C CYS A 24 19.77 -16.01 17.09
N PRO A 25 19.56 -17.09 17.87
CA PRO A 25 20.66 -17.89 18.39
C PRO A 25 21.39 -18.69 17.30
N ASP A 26 20.72 -19.01 16.18
CA ASP A 26 21.29 -19.87 15.14
C ASP A 26 22.17 -19.11 14.15
N VAL A 27 21.80 -17.87 13.83
CA VAL A 27 22.51 -17.02 12.85
C VAL A 27 22.44 -15.56 13.34
N PRO A 28 23.40 -14.70 12.94
CA PRO A 28 23.47 -13.33 13.46
C PRO A 28 22.46 -12.40 12.76
N VAL A 29 21.19 -12.70 12.88
CA VAL A 29 20.10 -11.87 12.35
C VAL A 29 19.16 -11.45 13.49
N PRO A 30 18.48 -10.30 13.36
CA PRO A 30 17.55 -9.86 14.39
C PRO A 30 16.32 -10.76 14.46
N VAL A 31 15.80 -10.96 15.67
CA VAL A 31 14.48 -11.53 15.89
C VAL A 31 13.49 -10.37 15.95
N LEU A 32 12.50 -10.36 15.07
CA LEU A 32 11.49 -9.33 15.03
C LEU A 32 10.25 -9.76 15.80
N ASN A 33 9.84 -8.96 16.78
CA ASN A 33 8.58 -9.14 17.47
C ASN A 33 7.60 -8.09 16.98
N ILE A 34 6.48 -8.52 16.38
CA ILE A 34 5.49 -7.63 15.83
C ILE A 34 4.74 -6.92 16.95
N VAL A 35 4.73 -5.59 16.90
CA VAL A 35 4.06 -4.73 17.89
C VAL A 35 2.74 -4.21 17.33
N ASN A 36 2.75 -3.77 16.06
CA ASN A 36 1.60 -3.13 15.45
C ASN A 36 1.64 -3.31 13.93
N GLN A 37 0.51 -3.08 13.30
CA GLN A 37 0.38 -3.17 11.86
C GLN A 37 -0.57 -2.09 11.37
N THR A 38 -0.20 -1.40 10.30
CA THR A 38 -1.07 -0.47 9.57
C THR A 38 -1.08 -0.83 8.09
N GLU A 39 -2.08 -0.34 7.38
CA GLU A 39 -2.26 -0.68 5.98
C GLU A 39 -2.96 0.47 5.27
N ASN A 40 -2.59 0.71 4.00
CA ASN A 40 -3.28 1.64 3.13
C ASN A 40 -3.36 1.06 1.71
N GLY A 41 -4.08 1.74 0.82
CA GLY A 41 -4.27 1.30 -0.56
C GLY A 41 -3.12 1.62 -1.50
N GLY A 42 -2.03 2.14 -0.97
CA GLY A 42 -0.86 2.53 -1.77
C GLY A 42 -1.20 3.65 -2.75
N MET A 43 -0.49 3.69 -3.82
CA MET A 43 -0.44 4.68 -4.89
C MET A 43 -1.77 5.39 -5.21
N ALA A 44 -2.56 4.87 -6.16
CA ALA A 44 -3.78 5.55 -6.62
C ALA A 44 -4.85 5.65 -5.56
N LYS A 45 -5.06 4.60 -4.76
CA LYS A 45 -6.06 4.62 -3.69
C LYS A 45 -5.68 5.63 -2.60
N ASN A 46 -4.41 5.82 -2.34
CA ASN A 46 -3.94 6.81 -1.38
C ASN A 46 -4.18 8.23 -1.89
N VAL A 47 -3.92 8.49 -3.17
CA VAL A 47 -4.23 9.77 -3.82
C VAL A 47 -5.72 10.04 -3.77
N HIS A 48 -6.54 9.06 -4.13
CA HIS A 48 -7.99 9.16 -4.10
C HIS A 48 -8.51 9.52 -2.70
N ARG A 49 -8.02 8.83 -1.68
CA ARG A 49 -8.39 9.13 -0.29
C ARG A 49 -8.03 10.55 0.12
N ASN A 50 -6.85 11.04 -0.28
CA ASN A 50 -6.41 12.39 0.04
C ASN A 50 -7.26 13.45 -0.67
N ILE A 51 -7.66 13.22 -1.91
CA ILE A 51 -8.53 14.13 -2.66
C ILE A 51 -9.91 14.20 -2.00
N LEU A 52 -10.46 13.08 -1.55
CA LEU A 52 -11.77 13.01 -0.90
C LEU A 52 -11.84 13.83 0.39
N THR A 53 -10.72 14.19 0.99
CA THR A 53 -10.72 15.11 2.16
C THR A 53 -11.04 16.54 1.78
N ARG A 54 -10.97 16.90 0.49
CA ARG A 54 -11.14 18.26 -0.01
C ARG A 54 -12.29 18.40 -1.00
N ILE A 55 -12.59 17.33 -1.74
CA ILE A 55 -13.57 17.32 -2.82
C ILE A 55 -14.51 16.14 -2.58
N GLU A 56 -15.82 16.37 -2.61
CA GLU A 56 -16.82 15.34 -2.35
C GLU A 56 -16.95 14.34 -3.50
N SER A 57 -16.68 14.77 -4.73
CA SER A 57 -16.90 13.97 -5.93
C SER A 57 -15.57 13.61 -6.59
N CYS A 58 -15.06 12.44 -6.25
CA CYS A 58 -13.83 11.90 -6.83
C CYS A 58 -13.99 10.40 -7.05
N ASP A 59 -13.83 9.96 -8.28
CA ASP A 59 -13.81 8.54 -8.63
C ASP A 59 -12.39 8.03 -8.78
N ILE A 60 -12.25 6.72 -8.78
CA ILE A 60 -10.98 6.06 -9.01
C ILE A 60 -11.14 4.94 -10.03
N LEU A 61 -10.22 4.87 -10.99
CA LEU A 61 -10.04 3.74 -11.87
C LEU A 61 -8.69 3.11 -11.56
N THR A 62 -8.70 1.92 -11.02
CA THR A 62 -7.51 1.22 -10.57
C THR A 62 -7.59 -0.27 -10.92
N ASN A 63 -6.52 -1.01 -10.73
CA ASN A 63 -6.50 -2.45 -10.97
C ASN A 63 -7.47 -3.18 -10.04
N THR A 64 -8.24 -4.11 -10.60
CA THR A 64 -9.27 -4.85 -9.87
C THR A 64 -8.69 -5.83 -8.86
N ASP A 65 -7.45 -6.26 -9.06
CA ASP A 65 -6.77 -7.23 -8.21
C ASP A 65 -5.88 -6.60 -7.14
N TRP A 66 -6.05 -5.30 -6.87
CA TRP A 66 -5.18 -4.57 -5.94
C TRP A 66 -5.07 -5.24 -4.56
N ILE A 67 -6.11 -5.97 -4.15
CA ILE A 67 -6.13 -6.65 -2.85
C ILE A 67 -5.11 -7.81 -2.79
N ASN A 68 -4.73 -8.36 -3.94
CA ASN A 68 -3.74 -9.45 -4.05
C ASN A 68 -2.33 -8.93 -4.31
N VAL A 69 -2.16 -7.63 -4.53
CA VAL A 69 -0.86 -6.99 -4.72
C VAL A 69 -0.44 -6.40 -3.39
N THR A 70 0.52 -7.04 -2.72
CA THR A 70 0.97 -6.59 -1.40
C THR A 70 2.40 -6.12 -1.44
N LYS A 71 2.66 -5.03 -0.73
CA LYS A 71 3.99 -4.53 -0.39
C LYS A 71 4.05 -4.43 1.11
N THR A 72 4.82 -5.31 1.74
CA THR A 72 4.89 -5.41 3.19
C THR A 72 6.25 -4.91 3.67
N ARG A 73 6.22 -3.86 4.48
CA ARG A 73 7.42 -3.24 5.06
C ARG A 73 7.53 -3.61 6.52
N TYR A 74 8.66 -4.18 6.89
CA TYR A 74 8.99 -4.50 8.28
C TYR A 74 9.86 -3.38 8.83
N VAL A 75 9.34 -2.65 9.81
CA VAL A 75 9.88 -1.38 10.26
C VAL A 75 10.16 -1.46 11.76
N HIS A 76 11.29 -0.87 12.17
CA HIS A 76 11.62 -0.77 13.59
C HIS A 76 10.68 0.22 14.27
N ASN A 77 9.97 -0.24 15.29
CA ASN A 77 8.92 0.54 15.95
C ASN A 77 9.43 1.85 16.55
N ALA A 78 10.64 1.82 17.14
CA ALA A 78 11.19 2.99 17.83
C ALA A 78 11.77 4.05 16.87
N SER A 79 12.41 3.64 15.77
CA SER A 79 13.14 4.54 14.87
C SER A 79 12.52 4.73 13.51
N ASN A 80 11.49 3.96 13.16
CA ASN A 80 10.90 3.88 11.82
C ASN A 80 11.89 3.45 10.73
N HIS A 81 13.01 2.88 11.10
CA HIS A 81 13.96 2.31 10.16
C HIS A 81 13.39 1.05 9.52
N MET A 82 13.42 0.97 8.20
CA MET A 82 12.93 -0.22 7.49
C MET A 82 14.01 -1.30 7.47
N PHE A 83 13.67 -2.48 7.98
CA PHE A 83 14.57 -3.64 7.94
C PHE A 83 14.60 -4.26 6.54
N PHE A 84 13.45 -4.54 5.99
CA PHE A 84 13.31 -5.09 4.64
C PHE A 84 11.85 -4.98 4.19
N ARG A 85 11.63 -5.22 2.89
CA ARG A 85 10.30 -5.23 2.28
C ARG A 85 10.06 -6.57 1.59
N VAL A 86 8.85 -7.07 1.71
CA VAL A 86 8.40 -8.29 1.02
C VAL A 86 7.28 -7.92 0.07
N ASP A 87 7.48 -8.18 -1.21
CA ASP A 87 6.49 -7.93 -2.24
C ASP A 87 5.95 -9.25 -2.80
N THR A 88 4.67 -9.29 -3.13
CA THR A 88 4.14 -10.39 -3.92
C THR A 88 4.65 -10.27 -5.35
N SER A 89 5.16 -11.37 -5.91
CA SER A 89 5.45 -11.46 -7.34
C SER A 89 4.14 -11.64 -8.09
N HIS A 90 3.58 -10.53 -8.54
CA HIS A 90 2.27 -10.54 -9.15
C HIS A 90 2.25 -9.60 -10.35
N ASN A 91 1.77 -10.14 -11.49
CA ASN A 91 1.57 -9.33 -12.68
C ASN A 91 0.28 -8.53 -12.52
N ILE A 92 0.41 -7.22 -12.47
CA ILE A 92 -0.74 -6.32 -12.35
C ILE A 92 -1.39 -6.21 -13.72
N PRO A 93 -2.67 -6.59 -13.85
CA PRO A 93 -3.39 -6.42 -15.11
C PRO A 93 -3.47 -4.94 -15.50
N ARG A 94 -3.50 -4.69 -16.79
CA ARG A 94 -3.71 -3.34 -17.32
C ARG A 94 -5.05 -2.78 -16.85
N ILE A 95 -5.03 -1.51 -16.48
CA ILE A 95 -6.26 -0.77 -16.23
C ILE A 95 -6.97 -0.59 -17.57
N ASN A 96 -8.27 -0.92 -17.62
CA ASN A 96 -9.06 -0.77 -18.83
C ASN A 96 -9.53 0.67 -18.96
N ILE A 97 -8.85 1.45 -19.80
CA ILE A 97 -9.19 2.85 -20.04
C ILE A 97 -10.50 3.03 -20.80
N ASP A 98 -11.01 1.99 -21.43
CA ASP A 98 -12.31 2.02 -22.11
C ASP A 98 -13.48 2.11 -21.13
N GLU A 99 -13.24 1.82 -19.86
CA GLU A 99 -14.24 1.99 -18.79
C GLU A 99 -14.39 3.44 -18.33
N ILE A 100 -13.58 4.36 -18.84
CA ILE A 100 -13.63 5.76 -18.42
C ILE A 100 -14.89 6.43 -18.96
N ASP A 101 -15.67 6.97 -18.05
CA ASP A 101 -16.71 7.92 -18.36
C ASP A 101 -16.08 9.33 -18.34
N TYR A 102 -15.97 9.96 -19.51
CA TYR A 102 -15.32 11.25 -19.66
C TYR A 102 -16.18 12.44 -19.20
N ASN A 103 -17.07 12.21 -18.27
CA ASN A 103 -17.93 13.25 -17.73
C ASN A 103 -17.31 13.93 -16.49
N TYR A 104 -16.07 14.33 -16.62
CA TYR A 104 -15.30 15.04 -15.59
C TYR A 104 -14.98 16.46 -15.94
#